data_825c21ac7223b80f8653fdc2d1b80aa8
#
_entry.id   825c21ac7223b80f8653fdc2d1b80aa8
#
_cell.length_a   1.000
_cell.length_b   1.000
_cell.length_c   1.000
_cell.angle_alpha   90.00
_cell.angle_beta   90.00
_cell.angle_gamma   90.00
#
_symmetry.space_group_name_H-M   'P 1'
#
loop_
_entity.id
_entity.type
_entity.pdbx_description
1 polymer ?
#
loop_
_entity_poly.entity_id
_entity_poly.type
_entity_poly.pdbx_seq_one_letter_code
_entity_poly.pdbx_strand_id
1 'polypeptide(L)'
;DELYESKIVYRTKGFEDLVRTFCMNPKGVVVNENTNGIVTVNGHSYEDENKHTENTNFALLVAKHFSEPFKDSNGYGESIARLSNMLGGGVIVQDMIGKNLSELDIPTLSATPGDLSLVMPKRILDGIIEMIYALDKIAPGTANDDTLLYGVEVKFYNMQVEIDNNLETRNKG
;
A
#
# COMPACT_ATOMS: atom_id res chain seq x y z
N ASP A 1 -16.89 -15.06 13.49
CA ASP A 1 -15.69 -15.72 13.03
C ASP A 1 -14.50 -14.83 13.28
N GLU A 2 -13.53 -15.36 13.97
CA GLU A 2 -12.29 -14.66 14.30
C GLU A 2 -11.44 -14.56 13.05
N LEU A 3 -11.52 -13.44 12.36
CA LEU A 3 -10.69 -13.15 11.21
C LEU A 3 -9.36 -12.62 11.71
N TYR A 4 -8.39 -13.49 11.88
CA TYR A 4 -7.01 -13.09 12.06
C TYR A 4 -6.46 -12.54 10.75
N GLU A 5 -5.72 -11.45 10.83
CA GLU A 5 -5.01 -10.89 9.68
C GLU A 5 -4.01 -11.90 9.11
N SER A 6 -4.29 -12.40 7.94
CA SER A 6 -3.39 -13.33 7.24
C SER A 6 -2.24 -12.58 6.61
N LYS A 7 -1.02 -12.85 7.08
CA LYS A 7 0.21 -12.30 6.47
C LYS A 7 0.77 -13.29 5.45
N ILE A 8 0.50 -13.05 4.18
CA ILE A 8 1.06 -13.81 3.10
C ILE A 8 2.31 -13.10 2.61
N VAL A 9 3.38 -13.86 2.48
CA VAL A 9 4.69 -13.34 2.10
C VAL A 9 5.13 -13.98 0.80
N TYR A 10 5.64 -13.19 -0.10
CA TYR A 10 6.16 -13.61 -1.39
C TYR A 10 7.55 -13.04 -1.63
N ARG A 11 8.44 -13.84 -2.22
CA ARG A 11 9.74 -13.38 -2.69
C ARG A 11 9.73 -13.30 -4.19
N THR A 12 10.04 -12.13 -4.73
CA THR A 12 10.07 -11.90 -6.17
C THR A 12 11.16 -12.72 -6.83
N LYS A 13 10.87 -13.23 -8.03
CA LYS A 13 11.81 -14.13 -8.76
C LYS A 13 13.10 -13.43 -9.19
N GLY A 14 12.99 -12.16 -9.59
CA GLY A 14 14.13 -11.46 -10.18
C GLY A 14 15.12 -10.92 -9.16
N PHE A 15 14.63 -10.44 -8.00
CA PHE A 15 15.45 -9.72 -7.02
C PHE A 15 15.29 -10.23 -5.59
N GLU A 16 14.50 -11.27 -5.38
CA GLU A 16 14.17 -11.82 -4.06
C GLU A 16 13.62 -10.78 -3.06
N ASP A 17 13.03 -9.70 -3.59
CA ASP A 17 12.40 -8.68 -2.75
C ASP A 17 11.23 -9.28 -1.98
N LEU A 18 11.11 -8.89 -0.71
CA LEU A 18 10.02 -9.32 0.13
C LEU A 18 8.78 -8.46 -0.15
N VAL A 19 7.72 -9.10 -0.63
CA VAL A 19 6.39 -8.51 -0.76
C VAL A 19 5.45 -9.23 0.20
N ARG A 20 4.61 -8.50 0.90
CA ARG A 20 3.67 -9.09 1.85
C ARG A 20 2.33 -8.40 1.86
N THR A 21 1.29 -9.14 2.23
CA THR A 21 -0.02 -8.55 2.55
C THR A 21 0.06 -7.78 3.87
N PHE A 22 -0.77 -6.76 3.97
CA PHE A 22 -0.91 -5.93 5.16
C PHE A 22 -2.34 -5.37 5.24
N CYS A 23 -2.88 -5.19 6.46
CA CYS A 23 -4.20 -4.60 6.70
C CYS A 23 -5.29 -5.19 5.81
N MET A 24 -5.61 -6.47 6.02
CA MET A 24 -6.74 -7.09 5.32
C MET A 24 -8.06 -6.61 5.91
N ASN A 25 -8.90 -6.05 5.06
CA ASN A 25 -10.16 -5.41 5.42
C ASN A 25 -11.33 -6.04 4.65
N PRO A 26 -11.90 -7.15 5.14
CA PRO A 26 -13.11 -7.73 4.57
C PRO A 26 -14.27 -6.75 4.66
N LYS A 27 -15.09 -6.66 3.63
CA LYS A 27 -16.24 -5.73 3.52
C LYS A 27 -15.86 -4.28 3.81
N GLY A 28 -14.60 -3.95 3.52
CA GLY A 28 -14.00 -2.68 3.89
C GLY A 28 -14.07 -1.61 2.82
N VAL A 29 -13.55 -0.46 3.18
CA VAL A 29 -13.44 0.71 2.30
C VAL A 29 -11.99 1.13 2.18
N VAL A 30 -11.65 1.72 1.03
CA VAL A 30 -10.38 2.42 0.83
C VAL A 30 -10.60 3.90 1.16
N VAL A 31 -9.66 4.50 1.88
CA VAL A 31 -9.76 5.89 2.36
C VAL A 31 -8.47 6.67 2.14
N ASN A 32 -8.58 7.99 2.11
CA ASN A 32 -7.43 8.88 2.11
C ASN A 32 -6.97 9.14 3.55
N GLU A 33 -5.67 9.17 3.75
CA GLU A 33 -5.02 9.72 4.96
C GLU A 33 -4.21 10.96 4.57
N ASN A 34 -4.34 12.02 5.35
CA ASN A 34 -3.57 13.25 5.14
C ASN A 34 -2.64 13.49 6.33
N THR A 35 -1.34 13.44 6.07
CA THR A 35 -0.32 13.74 7.06
C THR A 35 0.54 14.90 6.55
N ASN A 36 0.47 16.04 7.21
CA ASN A 36 1.22 17.26 6.86
C ASN A 36 1.05 17.69 5.39
N GLY A 37 -0.16 17.56 4.85
CA GLY A 37 -0.47 17.93 3.47
C GLY A 37 -0.07 16.88 2.42
N ILE A 38 0.37 15.71 2.85
CA ILE A 38 0.63 14.57 1.97
C ILE A 38 -0.52 13.58 2.11
N VAL A 39 -1.18 13.30 1.01
CA VAL A 39 -2.29 12.34 0.94
C VAL A 39 -1.75 10.98 0.54
N THR A 40 -2.05 9.99 1.36
CA THR A 40 -1.75 8.58 1.10
C THR A 40 -3.04 7.75 1.19
N VAL A 41 -2.99 6.50 0.77
CA VAL A 41 -4.12 5.59 0.84
C VAL A 41 -4.02 4.67 2.04
N ASN A 42 -5.17 4.31 2.61
CA ASN A 42 -5.27 3.25 3.62
C ASN A 42 -6.59 2.47 3.43
N GLY A 43 -6.71 1.32 4.08
CA GLY A 43 -7.91 0.51 4.11
C GLY A 43 -8.52 0.43 5.51
N HIS A 44 -9.83 0.38 5.59
CA HIS A 44 -10.57 0.20 6.83
C HIS A 44 -11.68 -0.83 6.71
N SER A 45 -11.92 -1.59 7.78
CA SER A 45 -13.17 -2.30 8.03
C SER A 45 -13.91 -1.60 9.15
N TYR A 46 -15.23 -1.59 9.08
CA TYR A 46 -16.09 -1.03 10.11
C TYR A 46 -16.77 -2.15 10.91
N GLU A 47 -16.92 -1.95 12.21
CA GLU A 47 -17.74 -2.83 13.06
C GLU A 47 -19.24 -2.68 12.74
N ASP A 48 -19.65 -1.48 12.35
CA ASP A 48 -21.02 -1.17 11.92
C ASP A 48 -21.33 -1.83 10.58
N GLU A 49 -22.19 -2.84 10.59
CA GLU A 49 -22.58 -3.60 9.40
C GLU A 49 -23.22 -2.74 8.30
N ASN A 50 -23.85 -1.60 8.67
CA ASN A 50 -24.44 -0.68 7.68
C ASN A 50 -23.37 0.03 6.84
N LYS A 51 -22.11 -0.03 7.24
CA LYS A 51 -20.98 0.53 6.49
C LYS A 51 -20.19 -0.53 5.73
N HIS A 52 -20.62 -1.77 5.77
CA HIS A 52 -19.99 -2.83 5.00
C HIS A 52 -20.20 -2.63 3.51
N THR A 53 -19.20 -3.01 2.75
CA THR A 53 -19.23 -3.04 1.27
C THR A 53 -19.16 -4.47 0.77
N GLU A 54 -19.39 -4.68 -0.52
CA GLU A 54 -19.15 -5.97 -1.18
C GLU A 54 -17.65 -6.23 -1.47
N ASN A 55 -16.79 -5.27 -1.12
CA ASN A 55 -15.38 -5.31 -1.47
C ASN A 55 -14.51 -5.73 -0.28
N THR A 56 -13.44 -6.43 -0.58
CA THR A 56 -12.30 -6.65 0.33
C THR A 56 -11.12 -5.86 -0.19
N ASN A 57 -10.43 -5.15 0.70
CA ASN A 57 -9.18 -4.49 0.34
C ASN A 57 -8.04 -4.94 1.26
N PHE A 58 -6.83 -4.83 0.78
CA PHE A 58 -5.61 -5.06 1.53
C PHE A 58 -4.45 -4.31 0.89
N ALA A 59 -3.43 -3.99 1.67
CA ALA A 59 -2.21 -3.42 1.15
C ALA A 59 -1.21 -4.50 0.74
N LEU A 60 -0.41 -4.19 -0.27
CA LEU A 60 0.79 -4.95 -0.64
C LEU A 60 2.01 -4.08 -0.39
N LEU A 61 2.85 -4.49 0.53
CA LEU A 61 4.05 -3.78 0.92
C LEU A 61 5.29 -4.47 0.38
N VAL A 62 6.12 -3.72 -0.33
CA VAL A 62 7.46 -4.13 -0.74
C VAL A 62 8.47 -3.56 0.24
N ALA A 63 9.13 -4.44 1.00
CA ALA A 63 10.16 -4.02 1.94
C ALA A 63 11.43 -3.56 1.21
N LYS A 64 11.91 -2.38 1.54
CA LYS A 64 13.18 -1.83 1.07
C LYS A 64 14.02 -1.38 2.25
N HIS A 65 15.28 -1.81 2.25
CA HIS A 65 16.28 -1.40 3.23
C HIS A 65 17.31 -0.51 2.55
N PHE A 66 17.60 0.58 3.20
CA PHE A 66 18.62 1.52 2.75
C PHE A 66 19.83 1.40 3.67
N SER A 67 21.00 1.27 3.08
CA SER A 67 22.30 1.25 3.75
C SER A 67 23.25 2.22 3.06
N GLU A 68 24.38 2.53 3.69
CA GLU A 68 25.39 3.38 3.06
C GLU A 68 25.69 2.96 1.62
N PRO A 69 25.81 3.91 0.67
CA PRO A 69 25.82 5.37 0.86
C PRO A 69 24.43 6.01 0.85
N PHE A 70 23.36 5.25 0.72
CA PHE A 70 21.98 5.77 0.66
C PHE A 70 21.52 6.17 2.06
N LYS A 71 21.00 7.39 2.16
CA LYS A 71 20.48 7.99 3.39
C LYS A 71 19.05 8.44 3.17
N ASP A 72 18.41 8.89 4.24
CA ASP A 72 17.08 9.49 4.20
C ASP A 72 16.01 8.62 3.52
N SER A 73 15.85 7.41 4.01
CA SER A 73 14.78 6.50 3.56
C SER A 73 13.37 7.08 3.76
N ASN A 74 13.18 7.93 4.78
CA ASN A 74 11.91 8.60 5.03
C ASN A 74 11.60 9.62 3.94
N GLY A 75 12.57 10.49 3.62
CA GLY A 75 12.43 11.46 2.53
C GLY A 75 12.22 10.78 1.18
N TYR A 76 12.85 9.63 0.97
CA TYR A 76 12.58 8.83 -0.25
C TYR A 76 11.11 8.40 -0.32
N GLY A 77 10.57 7.79 0.73
CA GLY A 77 9.17 7.37 0.76
C GLY A 77 8.21 8.55 0.64
N GLU A 78 8.49 9.65 1.33
CA GLU A 78 7.72 10.88 1.25
C GLU A 78 7.74 11.47 -0.17
N SER A 79 8.87 11.43 -0.86
CA SER A 79 8.98 11.94 -2.23
C SER A 79 8.10 11.18 -3.22
N ILE A 80 7.94 9.87 -3.04
CA ILE A 80 7.03 9.05 -3.84
C ILE A 80 5.57 9.45 -3.59
N ALA A 81 5.17 9.64 -2.33
CA ALA A 81 3.83 10.10 -1.99
C ALA A 81 3.55 11.51 -2.52
N ARG A 82 4.51 12.42 -2.44
CA ARG A 82 4.40 13.77 -3.02
C ARG A 82 4.28 13.74 -4.54
N LEU A 83 5.00 12.83 -5.21
CA LEU A 83 4.89 12.65 -6.66
C LEU A 83 3.49 12.18 -7.05
N SER A 84 2.91 11.23 -6.32
CA SER A 84 1.51 10.81 -6.50
C SER A 84 0.54 11.98 -6.35
N ASN A 85 0.71 12.78 -5.30
CA ASN A 85 -0.14 13.96 -5.06
C ASN A 85 0.02 15.02 -6.13
N MET A 86 1.22 15.22 -6.65
CA MET A 86 1.48 16.18 -7.73
C MET A 86 0.78 15.78 -9.03
N LEU A 87 0.80 14.49 -9.37
CA LEU A 87 0.20 13.98 -10.61
C LEU A 87 -1.31 13.79 -10.50
N GLY A 88 -1.80 13.25 -9.39
CA GLY A 88 -3.19 12.87 -9.20
C GLY A 88 -4.00 13.79 -8.28
N GLY A 89 -3.38 14.82 -7.69
CA GLY A 89 -4.02 15.64 -6.67
C GLY A 89 -4.25 14.90 -5.33
N GLY A 90 -3.77 13.67 -5.20
CA GLY A 90 -3.97 12.78 -4.07
C GLY A 90 -3.64 11.34 -4.44
N VAL A 91 -4.55 10.43 -4.16
CA VAL A 91 -4.43 9.01 -4.50
C VAL A 91 -4.70 8.78 -5.98
N ILE A 92 -3.88 7.96 -6.60
CA ILE A 92 -4.05 7.47 -7.97
C ILE A 92 -4.63 6.06 -7.91
N VAL A 93 -5.53 5.75 -8.84
CA VAL A 93 -6.12 4.43 -9.02
C VAL A 93 -5.94 3.95 -10.45
N GLN A 94 -5.66 2.66 -10.63
CA GLN A 94 -5.64 1.98 -11.92
C GLN A 94 -6.23 0.57 -11.79
N ASP A 95 -6.69 -0.01 -12.89
CA ASP A 95 -6.96 -1.44 -12.97
C ASP A 95 -5.67 -2.27 -13.17
N MET A 96 -5.79 -3.59 -13.12
CA MET A 96 -4.66 -4.51 -13.30
C MET A 96 -3.95 -4.37 -14.65
N ILE A 97 -4.67 -3.92 -15.67
CA ILE A 97 -4.19 -3.91 -17.05
C ILE A 97 -3.82 -2.49 -17.51
N GLY A 98 -4.18 -1.47 -16.72
CA GLY A 98 -3.98 -0.06 -17.08
C GLY A 98 -4.83 0.37 -18.26
N LYS A 99 -5.97 -0.29 -18.51
CA LYS A 99 -6.91 0.06 -19.58
C LYS A 99 -8.00 0.98 -19.07
N ASN A 100 -8.42 1.93 -19.94
CA ASN A 100 -9.62 2.78 -19.76
C ASN A 100 -9.76 3.40 -18.37
N LEU A 101 -8.68 3.99 -17.88
CA LEU A 101 -8.64 4.61 -16.56
C LEU A 101 -9.72 5.68 -16.35
N SER A 102 -10.24 6.28 -17.43
CA SER A 102 -11.32 7.27 -17.39
C SER A 102 -12.71 6.69 -17.11
N GLU A 103 -12.86 5.37 -17.23
CA GLU A 103 -14.14 4.66 -17.08
C GLU A 103 -14.17 3.74 -15.85
N LEU A 104 -13.16 3.85 -14.95
CA LEU A 104 -13.12 3.04 -13.74
C LEU A 104 -14.30 3.34 -12.82
N ASP A 105 -15.04 2.31 -12.46
CA ASP A 105 -15.97 2.36 -11.35
C ASP A 105 -15.21 2.29 -10.03
N ILE A 106 -15.12 3.40 -9.31
CA ILE A 106 -14.38 3.53 -8.06
C ILE A 106 -15.35 3.47 -6.89
N PRO A 107 -15.52 2.30 -6.27
CA PRO A 107 -16.66 2.06 -5.39
C PRO A 107 -16.59 2.76 -4.02
N THR A 108 -15.39 3.01 -3.49
CA THR A 108 -15.28 3.44 -2.08
C THR A 108 -14.46 4.70 -1.85
N LEU A 109 -13.62 5.12 -2.79
CA LEU A 109 -12.76 6.28 -2.64
C LEU A 109 -12.78 7.13 -3.90
N SER A 110 -12.93 8.44 -3.74
CA SER A 110 -12.62 9.39 -4.82
C SER A 110 -11.11 9.44 -5.02
N ALA A 111 -10.63 8.80 -6.08
CA ALA A 111 -9.24 8.79 -6.49
C ALA A 111 -9.14 9.18 -7.96
N THR A 112 -7.99 9.67 -8.36
CA THR A 112 -7.76 10.07 -9.75
C THR A 112 -7.34 8.85 -10.58
N PRO A 113 -8.08 8.46 -11.63
CA PRO A 113 -7.62 7.47 -12.56
C PRO A 113 -6.27 7.87 -13.16
N GLY A 114 -5.29 6.98 -13.11
CA GLY A 114 -3.93 7.29 -13.55
C GLY A 114 -3.06 6.04 -13.68
N ASP A 115 -1.79 6.26 -13.96
CA ASP A 115 -0.80 5.21 -14.15
C ASP A 115 0.20 5.21 -12.98
N LEU A 116 0.13 4.20 -12.13
CA LEU A 116 1.04 4.04 -10.99
C LEU A 116 2.49 3.82 -11.41
N SER A 117 2.76 3.41 -12.65
CA SER A 117 4.13 3.27 -13.16
C SER A 117 4.85 4.61 -13.31
N LEU A 118 4.12 5.72 -13.38
CA LEU A 118 4.68 7.07 -13.39
C LEU A 118 5.14 7.54 -12.00
N VAL A 119 4.70 6.85 -10.95
CA VAL A 119 4.95 7.23 -9.56
C VAL A 119 5.83 6.22 -8.86
N MET A 120 5.48 4.94 -8.96
CA MET A 120 6.20 3.88 -8.26
C MET A 120 7.45 3.45 -9.03
N PRO A 121 8.60 3.30 -8.35
CA PRO A 121 9.77 2.69 -8.97
C PRO A 121 9.41 1.34 -9.59
N LYS A 122 9.87 1.13 -10.82
CA LYS A 122 9.54 -0.09 -11.60
C LYS A 122 9.71 -1.37 -10.80
N ARG A 123 10.81 -1.53 -10.08
CA ARG A 123 11.11 -2.74 -9.29
C ARG A 123 10.06 -2.98 -8.19
N ILE A 124 9.51 -1.91 -7.60
CA ILE A 124 8.47 -2.03 -6.57
C ILE A 124 7.15 -2.44 -7.22
N LEU A 125 6.76 -1.78 -8.28
CA LEU A 125 5.52 -2.08 -8.99
C LEU A 125 5.53 -3.51 -9.58
N ASP A 126 6.62 -3.91 -10.22
CA ASP A 126 6.79 -5.26 -10.75
C ASP A 126 6.64 -6.32 -9.64
N GLY A 127 7.22 -6.07 -8.46
CA GLY A 127 7.10 -6.97 -7.31
C GLY A 127 5.66 -7.07 -6.78
N ILE A 128 4.91 -5.97 -6.79
CA ILE A 128 3.50 -5.96 -6.40
C ILE A 128 2.67 -6.78 -7.41
N ILE A 129 2.86 -6.57 -8.71
CA ILE A 129 2.15 -7.30 -9.76
C ILE A 129 2.47 -8.79 -9.68
N GLU A 130 3.74 -9.15 -9.49
CA GLU A 130 4.16 -10.55 -9.34
C GLU A 130 3.49 -11.22 -8.14
N MET A 131 3.36 -10.49 -7.02
CA MET A 131 2.64 -10.96 -5.83
C MET A 131 1.14 -11.14 -6.10
N ILE A 132 0.49 -10.24 -6.83
CA ILE A 132 -0.94 -10.35 -7.16
C ILE A 132 -1.21 -11.63 -7.96
N TYR A 133 -0.40 -11.94 -8.97
CA TYR A 133 -0.51 -13.19 -9.71
C TYR A 133 -0.19 -14.43 -8.87
N ALA A 134 0.66 -14.30 -7.86
CA ALA A 134 0.91 -15.39 -6.93
C ALA A 134 -0.26 -15.61 -5.98
N LEU A 135 -0.89 -14.54 -5.50
CA LEU A 135 -2.10 -14.58 -4.68
C LEU A 135 -3.28 -15.20 -5.42
N ASP A 136 -3.44 -14.89 -6.69
CA ASP A 136 -4.54 -15.43 -7.51
C ASP A 136 -4.57 -16.95 -7.56
N LYS A 137 -3.45 -17.62 -7.36
CA LYS A 137 -3.37 -19.08 -7.29
C LYS A 137 -4.00 -19.68 -6.05
N ILE A 138 -4.05 -18.92 -4.96
CA ILE A 138 -4.61 -19.36 -3.67
C ILE A 138 -5.94 -18.68 -3.35
N ALA A 139 -6.18 -17.53 -3.95
CA ALA A 139 -7.40 -16.74 -3.86
C ALA A 139 -7.81 -16.31 -5.28
N PRO A 140 -8.45 -17.21 -6.07
CA PRO A 140 -8.82 -16.92 -7.45
C PRO A 140 -9.71 -15.68 -7.56
N GLY A 141 -9.41 -14.81 -8.51
CA GLY A 141 -10.06 -13.53 -8.72
C GLY A 141 -9.27 -12.32 -8.18
N THR A 142 -8.17 -12.57 -7.46
CA THR A 142 -7.31 -11.47 -7.00
C THR A 142 -6.65 -10.70 -8.15
N ALA A 143 -6.35 -11.38 -9.26
CA ALA A 143 -5.76 -10.79 -10.46
C ALA A 143 -6.76 -10.59 -11.60
N ASN A 144 -8.03 -10.38 -11.31
CA ASN A 144 -9.03 -10.05 -12.31
C ASN A 144 -8.75 -8.67 -12.94
N ASP A 145 -9.23 -8.47 -14.15
CA ASP A 145 -9.06 -7.21 -14.89
C ASP A 145 -9.65 -6.00 -14.16
N ASP A 146 -10.72 -6.21 -13.37
CA ASP A 146 -11.42 -5.22 -12.58
C ASP A 146 -10.86 -5.02 -11.17
N THR A 147 -9.78 -5.72 -10.82
CA THR A 147 -9.08 -5.47 -9.55
C THR A 147 -8.42 -4.11 -9.58
N LEU A 148 -8.75 -3.25 -8.61
CA LEU A 148 -8.26 -1.89 -8.53
C LEU A 148 -7.04 -1.78 -7.62
N LEU A 149 -6.01 -1.09 -8.13
CA LEU A 149 -4.80 -0.75 -7.40
C LEU A 149 -4.83 0.73 -7.05
N TYR A 150 -4.80 1.02 -5.76
CA TYR A 150 -4.71 2.38 -5.22
C TYR A 150 -3.30 2.66 -4.72
N GLY A 151 -2.75 3.79 -5.05
CA GLY A 151 -1.41 4.21 -4.62
C GLY A 151 -1.32 5.70 -4.30
N VAL A 152 -0.44 6.03 -3.40
CA VAL A 152 0.54 5.17 -2.73
C VAL A 152 0.26 5.08 -1.24
N GLU A 153 0.73 4.00 -0.61
CA GLU A 153 0.86 3.91 0.83
C GLU A 153 2.34 3.81 1.18
N VAL A 154 2.77 4.51 2.24
CA VAL A 154 4.16 4.47 2.71
C VAL A 154 4.18 4.13 4.19
N LYS A 155 4.93 3.10 4.56
CA LYS A 155 5.16 2.71 5.96
C LYS A 155 6.64 2.82 6.31
N PHE A 156 6.93 3.45 7.43
CA PHE A 156 8.28 3.64 7.94
C PHE A 156 8.52 2.73 9.15
N TYR A 157 9.60 1.94 9.11
CA TYR A 157 9.96 0.97 10.15
C TYR A 157 11.36 1.19 10.72
N ASN A 158 11.94 2.35 10.50
CA ASN A 158 13.34 2.63 10.80
C ASN A 158 13.53 3.53 12.03
N MET A 159 12.51 3.74 12.83
CA MET A 159 12.65 4.48 14.07
C MET A 159 13.15 3.55 15.19
N GLN A 160 14.41 3.68 15.54
CA GLN A 160 14.94 3.13 16.78
C GLN A 160 14.88 4.22 17.84
N VAL A 161 14.16 3.95 18.92
CA VAL A 161 14.21 4.79 20.12
C VAL A 161 15.49 4.44 20.87
N GLU A 162 16.34 5.44 21.12
CA GLU A 162 17.49 5.24 22.02
C GLU A 162 16.98 5.02 23.43
N ILE A 163 17.33 3.87 23.99
CA ILE A 163 16.97 3.48 25.36
C ILE A 163 18.24 3.13 26.12
N ASP A 164 18.22 3.30 27.43
CA ASP A 164 19.26 2.84 28.36
C ASP A 164 19.06 1.35 28.71
N ASN A 165 19.91 0.87 29.62
CA ASN A 165 19.83 -0.53 30.09
C ASN A 165 18.57 -0.87 30.87
N ASN A 166 17.80 0.14 31.31
CA ASN A 166 16.52 -0.01 31.99
C ASN A 166 15.33 0.14 31.05
N LEU A 167 15.59 0.24 29.73
CA LEU A 167 14.59 0.50 28.67
C LEU A 167 13.95 1.89 28.80
N GLU A 168 14.60 2.86 29.44
CA GLU A 168 14.12 4.21 29.58
C GLU A 168 14.67 5.10 28.44
N THR A 169 13.82 5.99 27.92
CA THR A 169 14.25 6.97 26.92
C THR A 169 15.01 8.14 27.58
N ARG A 170 15.82 8.86 26.81
CA ARG A 170 16.51 10.07 27.30
C ARG A 170 15.56 11.22 27.65
N ASN A 171 14.32 11.18 27.13
CA ASN A 171 13.32 12.19 27.44
C ASN A 171 12.62 11.79 28.75
N LYS A 172 12.82 12.62 29.78
CA LYS A 172 12.02 12.54 31.00
C LYS A 172 10.61 13.06 30.67
N GLY A 173 9.61 12.17 30.81
CA GLY A 173 8.21 12.52 30.66
C GLY A 173 7.73 13.51 31.71
#